data_5c2af305fb8545bc27d58d395aa3f41e
#
_entry.id   5c2af305fb8545bc27d58d395aa3f41e
#
_cell.length_a   1.000
_cell.length_b   1.000
_cell.length_c   1.000
_cell.angle_alpha   90.00
_cell.angle_beta   90.00
_cell.angle_gamma   90.00
#
_symmetry.space_group_name_H-M   'P 1'
#
loop_
_entity.id
_entity.type
_entity.pdbx_description
1 polymer ?
#
loop_
_entity_poly.entity_id
_entity_poly.type
_entity_poly.pdbx_seq_one_letter_code
_entity_poly.pdbx_strand_id
1 'polypeptide(L)'
;MVRQQDIAKVWVDDTHVYAETNDGKQASYAFSEWPRLAQATDEQRRDFHLSYGGIHWPQIDEDLSFDGLFQDNGILFVAEDEAPEYK
;
A
#
# COMPACT_ATOMS: atom_id res chain seq x y z
N MET A 1 9.44 -9.11 0.57
CA MET A 1 9.13 -7.82 0.03
C MET A 1 7.94 -7.90 -0.89
N VAL A 2 6.99 -7.00 -0.73
CA VAL A 2 5.80 -6.99 -1.57
C VAL A 2 6.07 -6.07 -2.76
N ARG A 3 5.87 -6.57 -3.96
CA ARG A 3 6.16 -5.82 -5.18
C ARG A 3 4.87 -5.60 -5.96
N GLN A 4 4.91 -4.69 -6.91
CA GLN A 4 3.73 -4.40 -7.72
C GLN A 4 3.14 -5.66 -8.32
N GLN A 5 3.99 -6.59 -8.76
CA GLN A 5 3.49 -7.80 -9.41
C GLN A 5 2.72 -8.71 -8.44
N ASP A 6 2.86 -8.51 -7.12
CA ASP A 6 2.14 -9.29 -6.14
C ASP A 6 0.77 -8.69 -5.83
N ILE A 7 0.49 -7.52 -6.35
CA ILE A 7 -0.72 -6.77 -6.04
C ILE A 7 -1.74 -6.96 -7.15
N ALA A 8 -2.94 -7.40 -6.77
CA ALA A 8 -4.02 -7.58 -7.72
C ALA A 8 -4.71 -6.26 -8.03
N LYS A 9 -4.88 -5.40 -7.03
CA LYS A 9 -5.52 -4.11 -7.27
C LYS A 9 -5.26 -3.14 -6.13
N VAL A 10 -5.36 -1.86 -6.44
CA VAL A 10 -5.29 -0.78 -5.47
C VAL A 10 -6.46 0.13 -5.76
N TRP A 11 -7.15 0.58 -4.73
CA TRP A 11 -8.27 1.51 -4.91
C TRP A 11 -8.38 2.43 -3.69
N VAL A 12 -9.14 3.49 -3.82
CA VAL A 12 -9.37 4.44 -2.74
C VAL A 12 -10.86 4.68 -2.56
N ASP A 13 -11.24 5.08 -1.36
CA ASP A 13 -12.59 5.58 -1.12
C ASP A 13 -12.44 6.93 -0.43
N ASP A 14 -13.47 7.40 0.25
CA ASP A 14 -13.43 8.72 0.86
C ASP A 14 -12.45 8.83 2.01
N THR A 15 -12.06 7.74 2.60
CA THR A 15 -11.27 7.79 3.83
C THR A 15 -10.00 6.97 3.82
N HIS A 16 -9.87 6.01 2.90
CA HIS A 16 -8.77 5.04 2.93
C HIS A 16 -8.24 4.73 1.54
N VAL A 17 -6.99 4.27 1.52
CA VAL A 17 -6.43 3.61 0.34
C VAL A 17 -6.33 2.13 0.68
N TYR A 18 -6.60 1.28 -0.29
CA TYR A 18 -6.62 -0.16 -0.11
C TYR A 18 -5.72 -0.83 -1.13
N ALA A 19 -5.13 -1.94 -0.75
CA ALA A 19 -4.39 -2.78 -1.70
C ALA A 19 -4.76 -4.23 -1.43
N GLU A 20 -4.86 -5.02 -2.47
CA GLU A 20 -5.17 -6.43 -2.34
C GLU A 20 -4.15 -7.23 -3.11
N THR A 21 -3.61 -8.27 -2.53
CA THR A 21 -2.64 -9.14 -3.19
C THR A 21 -3.34 -10.14 -4.08
N ASN A 22 -2.56 -10.79 -4.93
CA ASN A 22 -3.10 -11.81 -5.84
C ASN A 22 -3.69 -12.99 -5.09
N ASP A 23 -3.27 -13.24 -3.85
CA ASP A 23 -3.82 -14.32 -3.07
C ASP A 23 -4.90 -13.85 -2.08
N GLY A 24 -5.40 -12.64 -2.26
CA GLY A 24 -6.59 -12.19 -1.52
C GLY A 24 -6.35 -11.48 -0.21
N LYS A 25 -5.12 -11.15 0.14
CA LYS A 25 -4.87 -10.42 1.36
C LYS A 25 -5.09 -8.94 1.12
N GLN A 26 -5.78 -8.28 2.01
CA GLN A 26 -6.09 -6.86 1.87
C GLN A 26 -5.49 -6.05 3.00
N ALA A 27 -5.07 -4.84 2.71
CA ALA A 27 -4.57 -3.91 3.69
C ALA A 27 -5.04 -2.50 3.34
N SER A 28 -5.07 -1.62 4.31
CA SER A 28 -5.50 -0.25 4.08
C SER A 28 -4.81 0.71 5.02
N TYR A 29 -4.76 1.98 4.60
CA TYR A 29 -4.35 3.08 5.45
C TYR A 29 -5.43 4.13 5.41
N ALA A 30 -5.71 4.73 6.57
CA ALA A 30 -6.60 5.87 6.63
C ALA A 30 -5.82 7.10 6.17
N PHE A 31 -6.41 7.90 5.29
CA PHE A 31 -5.74 9.12 4.81
C PHE A 31 -5.41 10.06 5.97
N SER A 32 -6.23 10.03 7.02
CA SER A 32 -6.02 10.94 8.15
C SER A 32 -4.70 10.71 8.87
N GLU A 33 -4.07 9.55 8.66
CA GLU A 33 -2.81 9.27 9.31
C GLU A 33 -1.61 9.84 8.55
N TRP A 34 -1.83 10.36 7.36
CA TRP A 34 -0.77 10.85 6.52
C TRP A 34 -1.05 12.31 6.18
N PRO A 35 -0.28 13.27 6.71
CA PRO A 35 -0.64 14.69 6.59
C PRO A 35 -0.91 15.16 5.16
N ARG A 36 -0.11 14.73 4.21
CA ARG A 36 -0.32 15.16 2.84
C ARG A 36 -1.58 14.58 2.26
N LEU A 37 -1.89 13.32 2.58
CA LEU A 37 -3.11 12.71 2.12
C LEU A 37 -4.32 13.25 2.85
N ALA A 38 -4.17 13.56 4.14
CA ALA A 38 -5.27 14.11 4.94
C ALA A 38 -5.71 15.46 4.40
N GLN A 39 -4.76 16.24 3.87
CA GLN A 39 -5.07 17.56 3.36
C GLN A 39 -5.37 17.57 1.88
N ALA A 40 -5.23 16.46 1.21
CA ALA A 40 -5.43 16.37 -0.23
C ALA A 40 -6.90 16.42 -0.59
N THR A 41 -7.18 16.86 -1.81
CA THR A 41 -8.55 16.81 -2.32
C THR A 41 -8.87 15.38 -2.76
N ASP A 42 -10.14 15.10 -2.97
CA ASP A 42 -10.57 13.81 -3.44
C ASP A 42 -9.92 13.49 -4.78
N GLU A 43 -9.84 14.47 -5.64
CA GLU A 43 -9.21 14.27 -6.94
C GLU A 43 -7.75 13.92 -6.78
N GLN A 44 -7.03 14.56 -5.88
CA GLN A 44 -5.62 14.28 -5.66
C GLN A 44 -5.42 12.88 -5.11
N ARG A 45 -6.31 12.44 -4.21
CA ARG A 45 -6.23 11.11 -3.63
C ARG A 45 -6.48 10.03 -4.66
N ARG A 46 -7.28 10.33 -5.68
CA ARG A 46 -7.59 9.35 -6.71
C ARG A 46 -6.54 9.30 -7.81
N ASP A 47 -5.63 10.28 -7.84
CA ASP A 47 -4.59 10.34 -8.84
C ASP A 47 -3.33 9.66 -8.32
N PHE A 48 -3.42 8.37 -8.05
CA PHE A 48 -2.27 7.62 -7.60
C PHE A 48 -1.72 6.77 -8.72
N HIS A 49 -0.45 6.45 -8.62
CA HIS A 49 0.24 5.61 -9.59
C HIS A 49 0.96 4.51 -8.84
N LEU A 50 1.06 3.34 -9.42
CA LEU A 50 1.76 2.26 -8.78
C LEU A 50 3.22 2.27 -9.19
N SER A 51 4.10 2.05 -8.23
CA SER A 51 5.53 1.89 -8.48
C SER A 51 5.89 0.46 -8.15
N TYR A 52 7.15 0.10 -8.38
CA TYR A 52 7.60 -1.26 -8.15
C TYR A 52 7.28 -1.73 -6.74
N GLY A 53 7.46 -0.91 -5.76
CA GLY A 53 7.28 -1.31 -4.36
C GLY A 53 6.23 -0.54 -3.60
N GLY A 54 5.37 0.23 -4.26
CA GLY A 54 4.41 1.02 -3.53
C GLY A 54 3.45 1.82 -4.37
N ILE A 55 2.84 2.82 -3.72
CA ILE A 55 1.84 3.69 -4.31
C ILE A 55 2.37 5.10 -4.21
N HIS A 56 2.28 5.84 -5.30
CA HIS A 56 2.80 7.20 -5.38
C HIS A 56 1.69 8.16 -5.77
N TRP A 57 1.63 9.30 -5.08
CA TRP A 57 0.69 10.37 -5.40
C TRP A 57 1.50 11.57 -5.90
N PRO A 58 1.59 11.77 -7.21
CA PRO A 58 2.47 12.81 -7.75
C PRO A 58 2.05 14.22 -7.42
N GLN A 59 0.77 14.49 -7.27
CA GLN A 59 0.32 15.84 -7.02
C GLN A 59 0.69 16.33 -5.63
N ILE A 60 0.88 15.45 -4.68
CA ILE A 60 1.19 15.82 -3.31
C ILE A 60 2.51 15.24 -2.84
N ASP A 61 3.23 14.60 -3.76
CA ASP A 61 4.56 14.06 -3.49
C ASP A 61 4.55 13.12 -2.28
N GLU A 62 3.63 12.21 -2.27
CA GLU A 62 3.51 11.24 -1.19
C GLU A 62 3.72 9.84 -1.73
N ASP A 63 4.38 8.98 -0.94
CA ASP A 63 4.62 7.60 -1.31
C ASP A 63 4.30 6.68 -0.14
N LEU A 64 3.69 5.56 -0.41
CA LEU A 64 3.46 4.53 0.60
C LEU A 64 4.04 3.23 0.07
N SER A 65 4.81 2.51 0.88
CA SER A 65 5.35 1.23 0.45
C SER A 65 4.34 0.13 0.69
N PHE A 66 4.32 -0.85 -0.19
CA PHE A 66 3.46 -2.01 0.02
C PHE A 66 3.90 -2.77 1.26
N ASP A 67 5.22 -2.90 1.49
CA ASP A 67 5.70 -3.60 2.66
C ASP A 67 5.18 -2.95 3.94
N GLY A 68 5.25 -1.64 4.03
CA GLY A 68 4.77 -0.92 5.21
C GLY A 68 3.27 -1.05 5.37
N LEU A 69 2.55 -0.95 4.26
CA LEU A 69 1.10 -1.04 4.27
C LEU A 69 0.63 -2.38 4.85
N PHE A 70 1.18 -3.47 4.33
CA PHE A 70 0.74 -4.77 4.79
C PHE A 70 1.29 -5.08 6.19
N GLN A 71 2.51 -4.69 6.48
CA GLN A 71 3.08 -4.93 7.78
C GLN A 71 2.30 -4.20 8.88
N ASP A 72 1.92 -2.96 8.63
CA ASP A 72 1.16 -2.18 9.62
C ASP A 72 -0.24 -2.74 9.82
N ASN A 73 -0.74 -3.50 8.86
CA ASN A 73 -2.03 -4.17 8.99
C ASN A 73 -1.90 -5.58 9.57
N GLY A 74 -0.70 -5.92 10.04
CA GLY A 74 -0.51 -7.22 10.69
C GLY A 74 -0.35 -8.37 9.72
N ILE A 75 -0.12 -8.08 8.44
CA ILE A 75 0.04 -9.11 7.44
C ILE A 75 1.52 -9.25 7.15
N LEU A 76 2.06 -10.43 7.40
CA LEU A 76 3.46 -10.66 7.19
C LEU A 76 3.67 -11.41 5.90
N PHE A 77 4.62 -10.90 5.09
CA PHE A 77 5.00 -11.57 3.90
C PHE A 77 6.40 -12.12 4.14
N VAL A 78 6.55 -13.42 4.08
CA VAL A 78 7.81 -14.05 4.28
C VAL A 78 8.21 -14.68 2.99
N ALA A 79 9.33 -14.27 2.45
CA ALA A 79 9.80 -14.86 1.22
C ALA A 79 10.13 -16.31 1.49
N GLU A 80 9.83 -17.17 0.54
CA GLU A 80 10.04 -18.55 0.77
C GLU A 80 11.44 -18.89 1.11
N ASP A 81 12.38 -18.20 0.54
CA ASP A 81 13.74 -18.49 0.82
C ASP A 81 14.17 -17.98 2.17
N GLU A 82 13.35 -17.19 2.86
CA GLU A 82 13.71 -16.75 4.14
C GLU A 82 13.09 -17.54 5.21
N ALA A 83 11.99 -18.09 4.97
CA ALA A 83 11.19 -18.67 6.00
C ALA A 83 11.91 -19.66 6.84
N PRO A 84 12.63 -20.51 6.32
CA PRO A 84 13.16 -21.55 7.14
C PRO A 84 14.35 -21.26 7.94
N GLU A 85 14.88 -20.17 7.77
CA GLU A 85 16.03 -20.02 8.34
C GLU A 85 16.11 -19.99 9.67
N TYR A 86 15.24 -19.63 10.30
CA TYR A 86 15.49 -19.60 11.57
C TYR A 86 14.92 -20.59 12.17
N LYS A 87 15.27 -21.39 12.20
CA LYS A 87 14.78 -22.31 12.88
C LYS A 87 15.51 -22.95 13.38
#